data_643b2727b91b82be670b7b424f40a111
#
_entry.id   643b2727b91b82be670b7b424f40a111
#
_cell.length_a   1.000
_cell.length_b   1.000
_cell.length_c   1.000
_cell.angle_alpha   90.00
_cell.angle_beta   90.00
_cell.angle_gamma   90.00
#
_symmetry.space_group_name_H-M   'P 1'
#
loop_
_entity.id
_entity.type
_entity.pdbx_description
1 polymer ?
#
loop_
_entity_poly.entity_id
_entity_poly.type
_entity_poly.pdbx_seq_one_letter_code
_entity_poly.pdbx_strand_id
1 'polypeptide(L)'
;VTVVAVAWTAGLVWLAHRMDQPATLLVGLGLLLPFMMWIWTVGIVIYLHHTAPDLRWFDDRREWLKAAAQATATRHLTLPPLLETLLHQIMAHPVHHLDGTIPCYHLKAAQKRLMEMLPEIRPVRLTWGYYRECVRICKTYDFAAGTWRPFWPAGGQAAPVAA
;
A
#
# COMPACT_ATOMS: atom_id res chain seq x y z
N VAL A 1 4.03 -2.71 -22.81
CA VAL A 1 4.96 -2.20 -21.78
C VAL A 1 6.40 -2.24 -22.30
N THR A 2 6.92 -3.40 -22.77
CA THR A 2 8.32 -3.57 -23.20
C THR A 2 8.73 -2.59 -24.32
N VAL A 3 7.89 -2.44 -25.35
CA VAL A 3 8.17 -1.51 -26.47
C VAL A 3 8.31 -0.07 -25.98
N VAL A 4 7.43 0.36 -25.08
CA VAL A 4 7.48 1.72 -24.50
C VAL A 4 8.77 1.92 -23.68
N ALA A 5 9.13 0.93 -22.84
CA ALA A 5 10.35 1.01 -22.04
C ALA A 5 11.62 1.07 -22.92
N VAL A 6 11.68 0.27 -23.98
CA VAL A 6 12.79 0.27 -24.94
C VAL A 6 12.87 1.61 -25.66
N ALA A 7 11.75 2.12 -26.18
CA ALA A 7 11.71 3.41 -26.90
C ALA A 7 12.10 4.57 -25.97
N TRP A 8 11.62 4.55 -24.72
CA TRP A 8 11.98 5.56 -23.71
C TRP A 8 13.47 5.53 -23.39
N THR A 9 14.03 4.34 -23.14
CA THR A 9 15.46 4.17 -22.88
C THR A 9 16.30 4.64 -24.06
N ALA A 10 15.95 4.26 -25.29
CA ALA A 10 16.63 4.72 -26.51
C ALA A 10 16.58 6.24 -26.66
N GLY A 11 15.42 6.85 -26.34
CA GLY A 11 15.25 8.31 -26.32
C GLY A 11 16.16 9.00 -25.30
N LEU A 12 16.29 8.44 -24.09
CA LEU A 12 17.20 8.97 -23.07
C LEU A 12 18.68 8.84 -23.46
N VAL A 13 19.06 7.72 -24.07
CA VAL A 13 20.42 7.52 -24.58
C VAL A 13 20.73 8.52 -25.73
N TRP A 14 19.79 8.67 -26.67
CA TRP A 14 19.94 9.66 -27.75
C TRP A 14 20.07 11.09 -27.19
N LEU A 15 19.22 11.45 -26.21
CA LEU A 15 19.27 12.77 -25.56
C LEU A 15 20.62 12.99 -24.85
N ALA A 16 21.14 11.96 -24.17
CA ALA A 16 22.45 12.01 -23.52
C ALA A 16 23.58 12.37 -24.52
N HIS A 17 23.59 11.69 -25.67
CA HIS A 17 24.54 12.00 -26.72
C HIS A 17 24.39 13.44 -27.25
N ARG A 18 23.15 13.94 -27.38
CA ARG A 18 22.91 15.32 -27.84
C ARG A 18 23.34 16.38 -26.84
N MET A 19 23.32 16.03 -25.53
CA MET A 19 23.69 16.94 -24.44
C MET A 19 25.14 16.77 -23.95
N ASP A 20 25.91 15.90 -24.59
CA ASP A 20 27.28 15.53 -24.17
C ASP A 20 27.30 15.07 -22.67
N GLN A 21 26.32 14.27 -22.30
CA GLN A 21 26.18 13.73 -20.96
C GLN A 21 26.32 12.20 -20.97
N PRO A 22 26.76 11.59 -19.85
CA PRO A 22 26.78 10.14 -19.72
C PRO A 22 25.37 9.54 -19.85
N ALA A 23 25.20 8.57 -20.75
CA ALA A 23 23.91 7.89 -20.94
C ALA A 23 23.40 7.22 -19.64
N THR A 24 24.32 6.72 -18.82
CA THR A 24 24.00 6.14 -17.48
C THR A 24 23.35 7.15 -16.55
N LEU A 25 23.74 8.42 -16.61
CA LEU A 25 23.12 9.48 -15.79
C LEU A 25 21.67 9.73 -16.21
N LEU A 26 21.42 9.92 -17.52
CA LEU A 26 20.08 10.20 -18.02
C LEU A 26 19.14 9.00 -17.85
N VAL A 27 19.61 7.79 -18.10
CA VAL A 27 18.82 6.56 -17.84
C VAL A 27 18.57 6.36 -16.34
N GLY A 28 19.58 6.63 -15.51
CA GLY A 28 19.43 6.57 -14.05
C GLY A 28 18.36 7.53 -13.53
N LEU A 29 18.44 8.81 -13.94
CA LEU A 29 17.50 9.85 -13.48
C LEU A 29 16.15 9.82 -14.20
N GLY A 30 16.11 9.45 -15.48
CA GLY A 30 14.89 9.49 -16.30
C GLY A 30 14.09 8.19 -16.37
N LEU A 31 14.67 7.08 -15.92
CA LEU A 31 13.99 5.79 -15.91
C LEU A 31 14.11 5.10 -14.55
N LEU A 32 15.31 4.82 -14.06
CA LEU A 32 15.50 3.99 -12.88
C LEU A 32 14.99 4.67 -11.60
N LEU A 33 15.35 5.92 -11.38
CA LEU A 33 14.92 6.66 -10.19
C LEU A 33 13.40 6.82 -10.12
N PRO A 34 12.68 7.30 -11.15
CA PRO A 34 11.22 7.39 -11.13
C PRO A 34 10.55 6.03 -10.95
N PHE A 35 11.08 4.97 -11.58
CA PHE A 35 10.57 3.62 -11.43
C PHE A 35 10.73 3.09 -10.00
N MET A 36 11.87 3.29 -9.37
CA MET A 36 12.11 2.91 -7.98
C MET A 36 11.21 3.69 -7.02
N MET A 37 11.04 5.00 -7.25
CA MET A 37 10.12 5.82 -6.45
C MET A 37 8.67 5.35 -6.58
N TRP A 38 8.25 4.99 -7.80
CA TRP A 38 6.91 4.45 -8.05
C TRP A 38 6.69 3.12 -7.32
N ILE A 39 7.60 2.15 -7.45
CA ILE A 39 7.51 0.85 -6.76
C ILE A 39 7.46 1.06 -5.24
N TRP A 40 8.31 1.93 -4.72
CA TRP A 40 8.36 2.22 -3.29
C TRP A 40 7.05 2.85 -2.79
N THR A 41 6.51 3.82 -3.52
CA THR A 41 5.24 4.49 -3.18
C THR A 41 4.07 3.50 -3.20
N VAL A 42 3.94 2.71 -4.26
CA VAL A 42 2.90 1.68 -4.38
C VAL A 42 3.06 0.62 -3.28
N GLY A 43 4.29 0.17 -3.03
CA GLY A 43 4.58 -0.81 -1.98
C GLY A 43 4.20 -0.31 -0.59
N ILE A 44 4.52 0.94 -0.24
CA ILE A 44 4.11 1.54 1.04
C ILE A 44 2.59 1.67 1.13
N VAL A 45 1.92 2.14 0.09
CA VAL A 45 0.46 2.27 0.07
C VAL A 45 -0.19 0.90 0.32
N ILE A 46 0.20 -0.13 -0.44
CA ILE A 46 -0.32 -1.48 -0.27
C ILE A 46 -0.04 -1.98 1.16
N TYR A 47 1.22 -1.90 1.62
CA TYR A 47 1.60 -2.36 2.94
C TYR A 47 0.75 -1.74 4.04
N LEU A 48 0.61 -0.42 4.07
CA LEU A 48 -0.08 0.28 5.15
C LEU A 48 -1.60 0.09 5.14
N HIS A 49 -2.19 -0.21 3.99
CA HIS A 49 -3.63 -0.48 3.90
C HIS A 49 -3.99 -1.92 4.25
N HIS A 50 -3.06 -2.87 4.05
CA HIS A 50 -3.31 -4.30 4.29
C HIS A 50 -2.62 -4.84 5.55
N THR A 51 -1.79 -4.02 6.21
CA THR A 51 -0.98 -4.47 7.33
C THR A 51 -1.09 -3.47 8.48
N ALA A 52 -1.87 -3.81 9.49
CA ALA A 52 -1.98 -3.04 10.73
C ALA A 52 -2.22 -3.98 11.91
N PRO A 53 -1.84 -3.59 13.14
CA PRO A 53 -1.93 -4.47 14.32
C PRO A 53 -3.32 -5.03 14.59
N ASP A 54 -4.36 -4.32 14.21
CA ASP A 54 -5.77 -4.66 14.39
C ASP A 54 -6.47 -5.16 13.12
N LEU A 55 -5.76 -5.29 11.99
CA LEU A 55 -6.29 -5.90 10.78
C LEU A 55 -6.17 -7.42 10.84
N ARG A 56 -7.28 -8.08 10.65
CA ARG A 56 -7.35 -9.54 10.59
C ARG A 56 -7.04 -10.03 9.17
N TRP A 57 -6.17 -11.06 9.09
CA TRP A 57 -5.96 -11.85 7.89
C TRP A 57 -6.70 -13.20 8.00
N PHE A 58 -6.99 -13.81 6.87
CA PHE A 58 -7.77 -15.03 6.78
C PHE A 58 -7.03 -16.05 5.92
N ASP A 59 -6.95 -17.28 6.36
CA ASP A 59 -6.46 -18.45 5.62
C ASP A 59 -7.60 -19.29 5.03
N ASP A 60 -8.84 -19.10 5.54
CA ASP A 60 -10.05 -19.74 5.02
C ASP A 60 -10.90 -18.75 4.21
N ARG A 61 -11.25 -19.15 2.98
CA ARG A 61 -12.05 -18.30 2.08
C ARG A 61 -13.46 -18.08 2.58
N ARG A 62 -14.06 -19.05 3.29
CA ARG A 62 -15.45 -18.92 3.77
C ARG A 62 -15.53 -17.93 4.93
N GLU A 63 -14.54 -17.95 5.82
CA GLU A 63 -14.43 -16.94 6.88
C GLU A 63 -14.19 -15.55 6.29
N TRP A 64 -13.32 -15.44 5.30
CA TRP A 64 -13.04 -14.21 4.58
C TRP A 64 -14.32 -13.61 3.98
N LEU A 65 -15.14 -14.43 3.31
CA LEU A 65 -16.42 -13.99 2.74
C LEU A 65 -17.43 -13.56 3.81
N LYS A 66 -17.56 -14.34 4.91
CA LYS A 66 -18.47 -14.02 6.02
C LYS A 66 -18.10 -12.70 6.72
N ALA A 67 -16.83 -12.41 6.83
CA ALA A 67 -16.32 -11.20 7.46
C ALA A 67 -16.41 -9.95 6.54
N ALA A 68 -16.92 -10.07 5.33
CA ALA A 68 -16.83 -9.01 4.31
C ALA A 68 -15.42 -8.43 4.18
N ALA A 69 -14.41 -9.34 4.23
CA ALA A 69 -13.00 -8.96 4.38
C ALA A 69 -12.47 -8.09 3.24
N GLN A 70 -13.15 -8.08 2.10
CA GLN A 70 -12.83 -7.15 1.01
C GLN A 70 -12.87 -5.68 1.47
N ALA A 71 -13.79 -5.33 2.37
CA ALA A 71 -13.88 -3.99 2.94
C ALA A 71 -13.19 -3.89 4.32
N THR A 72 -13.33 -4.92 5.17
CA THR A 72 -12.95 -4.87 6.60
C THR A 72 -11.49 -5.28 6.84
N ALA A 73 -10.87 -6.07 5.94
CA ALA A 73 -9.45 -6.44 6.02
C ALA A 73 -8.52 -5.42 5.33
N THR A 74 -9.02 -4.21 5.14
CA THR A 74 -8.26 -3.09 4.61
C THR A 74 -8.47 -1.84 5.47
N ARG A 75 -7.47 -0.96 5.48
CA ARG A 75 -7.49 0.26 6.28
C ARG A 75 -7.87 1.48 5.44
N HIS A 76 -8.81 2.29 5.92
CA HIS A 76 -9.00 3.64 5.42
C HIS A 76 -8.00 4.56 6.11
N LEU A 77 -6.96 4.95 5.41
CA LEU A 77 -5.99 5.92 5.90
C LEU A 77 -6.36 7.33 5.42
N THR A 78 -6.02 8.33 6.22
CA THR A 78 -6.20 9.73 5.83
C THR A 78 -4.88 10.49 5.86
N LEU A 79 -4.72 11.36 4.88
CA LEU A 79 -3.58 12.26 4.70
C LEU A 79 -4.07 13.71 4.58
N PRO A 80 -3.18 14.70 4.64
CA PRO A 80 -3.51 16.06 4.23
C PRO A 80 -4.13 16.09 2.83
N PRO A 81 -5.17 16.92 2.58
CA PRO A 81 -5.96 16.88 1.34
C PRO A 81 -5.15 16.96 0.05
N LEU A 82 -4.06 17.75 0.05
CA LEU A 82 -3.15 17.84 -1.10
C LEU A 82 -2.52 16.49 -1.44
N LEU A 83 -2.05 15.75 -0.43
CA LEU A 83 -1.43 14.43 -0.63
C LEU A 83 -2.47 13.39 -1.05
N GLU A 84 -3.69 13.42 -0.50
CA GLU A 84 -4.78 12.56 -0.95
C GLU A 84 -5.09 12.78 -2.43
N THR A 85 -5.10 14.05 -2.87
CA THR A 85 -5.34 14.38 -4.28
C THR A 85 -4.20 13.92 -5.18
N LEU A 86 -2.95 14.14 -4.79
CA LEU A 86 -1.77 13.66 -5.53
C LEU A 86 -1.72 12.13 -5.64
N LEU A 87 -2.22 11.42 -4.64
CA LEU A 87 -2.35 9.96 -4.63
C LEU A 87 -3.68 9.48 -5.22
N HIS A 88 -4.39 10.32 -5.98
CA HIS A 88 -5.65 9.98 -6.65
C HIS A 88 -6.72 9.37 -5.71
N GLN A 89 -6.79 9.86 -4.46
CA GLN A 89 -7.74 9.42 -3.43
C GLN A 89 -7.64 7.91 -3.07
N ILE A 90 -6.55 7.23 -3.43
CA ILE A 90 -6.36 5.78 -3.18
C ILE A 90 -6.34 5.43 -1.68
N MET A 91 -6.21 6.43 -0.81
CA MET A 91 -6.30 6.25 0.63
C MET A 91 -7.71 5.83 1.10
N ALA A 92 -8.75 6.07 0.28
CA ALA A 92 -10.09 5.49 0.41
C ALA A 92 -10.07 4.03 -0.07
N HIS A 93 -9.22 3.21 0.54
CA HIS A 93 -8.84 1.90 0.04
C HIS A 93 -9.90 0.80 0.21
N PRO A 94 -10.66 0.74 1.33
CA PRO A 94 -11.73 -0.25 1.49
C PRO A 94 -12.76 -0.22 0.35
N VAL A 95 -13.20 0.97 -0.06
CA VAL A 95 -14.18 1.08 -1.15
C VAL A 95 -13.58 0.75 -2.51
N HIS A 96 -12.28 1.03 -2.72
CA HIS A 96 -11.56 0.62 -3.92
C HIS A 96 -11.50 -0.92 -4.05
N HIS A 97 -11.37 -1.64 -2.93
CA HIS A 97 -11.42 -3.10 -2.93
C HIS A 97 -12.81 -3.67 -3.19
N LEU A 98 -13.87 -2.96 -2.79
CA LEU A 98 -15.24 -3.39 -3.08
C LEU A 98 -15.59 -3.25 -4.56
N ASP A 99 -15.17 -2.15 -5.18
CA ASP A 99 -15.40 -1.89 -6.58
C ASP A 99 -14.25 -1.07 -7.19
N GLY A 100 -13.34 -1.77 -7.85
CA GLY A 100 -12.21 -1.17 -8.56
C GLY A 100 -12.58 -0.35 -9.79
N THR A 101 -13.85 -0.31 -10.20
CA THR A 101 -14.33 0.49 -11.32
C THR A 101 -14.69 1.92 -10.92
N ILE A 102 -14.76 2.22 -9.61
CA ILE A 102 -15.06 3.56 -9.12
C ILE A 102 -13.91 4.51 -9.50
N PRO A 103 -14.16 5.57 -10.28
CA PRO A 103 -13.13 6.54 -10.62
C PRO A 103 -12.54 7.22 -9.38
N CYS A 104 -11.26 7.56 -9.43
CA CYS A 104 -10.53 8.13 -8.28
C CYS A 104 -11.21 9.36 -7.67
N TYR A 105 -11.82 10.23 -8.49
CA TYR A 105 -12.52 11.42 -8.03
C TYR A 105 -13.86 11.13 -7.31
N HIS A 106 -14.37 9.89 -7.37
CA HIS A 106 -15.55 9.44 -6.62
C HIS A 106 -15.21 8.59 -5.40
N LEU A 107 -13.97 8.11 -5.25
CA LEU A 107 -13.57 7.21 -4.15
C LEU A 107 -13.88 7.82 -2.77
N LYS A 108 -13.65 9.10 -2.58
CA LYS A 108 -13.90 9.77 -1.28
C LYS A 108 -15.40 9.79 -0.92
N ALA A 109 -16.26 10.07 -1.88
CA ALA A 109 -17.71 10.06 -1.68
C ALA A 109 -18.24 8.64 -1.45
N ALA A 110 -17.73 7.66 -2.19
CA ALA A 110 -18.10 6.26 -2.03
C ALA A 110 -17.59 5.70 -0.67
N GLN A 111 -16.38 6.07 -0.24
CA GLN A 111 -15.85 5.69 1.07
C GLN A 111 -16.70 6.25 2.22
N LYS A 112 -17.18 7.49 2.09
CA LYS A 112 -18.10 8.07 3.08
C LYS A 112 -19.38 7.25 3.19
N ARG A 113 -19.98 6.84 2.06
CA ARG A 113 -21.15 5.97 2.03
C ARG A 113 -20.87 4.59 2.65
N LEU A 114 -19.71 4.01 2.35
CA LEU A 114 -19.31 2.76 2.94
C LEU A 114 -19.22 2.83 4.47
N MET A 115 -18.67 3.90 5.02
CA MET A 115 -18.57 4.10 6.48
C MET A 115 -19.94 4.36 7.15
N GLU A 116 -20.93 4.87 6.42
CA GLU A 116 -22.32 4.98 6.89
C GLU A 116 -22.98 3.59 7.00
N MET A 117 -22.61 2.66 6.11
CA MET A 117 -23.11 1.28 6.07
C MET A 117 -22.35 0.34 7.00
N LEU A 118 -21.05 0.55 7.15
CA LEU A 118 -20.13 -0.26 7.95
C LEU A 118 -19.36 0.65 8.93
N PRO A 119 -19.96 1.01 10.08
CA PRO A 119 -19.38 1.95 11.04
C PRO A 119 -18.07 1.48 11.69
N GLU A 120 -17.75 0.19 11.58
CA GLU A 120 -16.47 -0.38 12.01
C GLU A 120 -15.30 0.07 11.14
N ILE A 121 -15.54 0.47 9.90
CA ILE A 121 -14.51 1.04 9.02
C ILE A 121 -14.26 2.49 9.41
N ARG A 122 -13.31 2.69 10.32
CA ARG A 122 -12.95 4.03 10.79
C ARG A 122 -11.74 4.58 10.06
N PRO A 123 -11.74 5.90 9.73
CA PRO A 123 -10.56 6.53 9.18
C PRO A 123 -9.45 6.61 10.23
N VAL A 124 -8.24 6.29 9.82
CA VAL A 124 -7.04 6.40 10.66
C VAL A 124 -6.09 7.39 10.00
N ARG A 125 -5.64 8.39 10.76
CA ARG A 125 -4.66 9.34 10.24
C ARG A 125 -3.30 8.68 10.11
N LEU A 126 -2.74 8.71 8.90
CA LEU A 126 -1.37 8.24 8.67
C LEU A 126 -0.39 9.19 9.35
N THR A 127 0.30 8.70 10.35
CA THR A 127 1.34 9.41 11.10
C THR A 127 2.62 8.59 11.08
N TRP A 128 3.76 9.22 11.38
CA TRP A 128 5.01 8.51 11.57
C TRP A 128 4.93 7.46 12.69
N GLY A 129 4.19 7.76 13.76
CA GLY A 129 3.93 6.81 14.84
C GLY A 129 3.20 5.56 14.36
N TYR A 130 2.10 5.73 13.61
CA TYR A 130 1.36 4.62 13.00
C TYR A 130 2.25 3.76 12.09
N TYR A 131 3.01 4.39 11.18
CA TYR A 131 3.95 3.68 10.32
C TYR A 131 4.94 2.84 11.12
N ARG A 132 5.60 3.42 12.11
CA ARG A 132 6.57 2.73 12.96
C ARG A 132 5.94 1.56 13.73
N GLU A 133 4.73 1.72 14.20
CA GLU A 133 3.98 0.67 14.90
C GLU A 133 3.70 -0.51 13.98
N CYS A 134 3.14 -0.26 12.77
CA CYS A 134 2.93 -1.30 11.77
C CYS A 134 4.24 -2.05 11.45
N VAL A 135 5.32 -1.30 11.15
CA VAL A 135 6.61 -1.91 10.83
C VAL A 135 7.19 -2.70 12.00
N ARG A 136 6.97 -2.28 13.24
CA ARG A 136 7.49 -2.97 14.43
C ARG A 136 6.71 -4.25 14.74
N ILE A 137 5.38 -4.21 14.69
CA ILE A 137 4.51 -5.29 15.17
C ILE A 137 4.17 -6.28 14.06
N CYS A 138 3.83 -5.79 12.87
CA CYS A 138 3.29 -6.62 11.81
C CYS A 138 4.39 -7.30 10.99
N LYS A 139 5.02 -8.33 11.56
CA LYS A 139 6.09 -9.09 10.90
C LYS A 139 5.64 -10.47 10.44
N THR A 140 4.88 -11.15 11.27
CA THR A 140 4.27 -12.44 10.99
C THR A 140 2.83 -12.41 11.45
N TYR A 141 1.95 -13.17 10.79
CA TYR A 141 0.57 -13.28 11.21
C TYR A 141 0.33 -14.68 11.80
N ASP A 142 -0.18 -14.72 13.02
CA ASP A 142 -0.60 -15.96 13.67
C ASP A 142 -2.08 -16.19 13.38
N PHE A 143 -2.39 -17.08 12.45
CA PHE A 143 -3.76 -17.39 12.05
C PHE A 143 -4.57 -18.05 13.18
N ALA A 144 -3.92 -18.86 14.03
CA ALA A 144 -4.60 -19.50 15.15
C ALA A 144 -5.04 -18.48 16.23
N ALA A 145 -4.19 -17.48 16.48
CA ALA A 145 -4.50 -16.40 17.43
C ALA A 145 -5.23 -15.21 16.78
N GLY A 146 -5.26 -15.13 15.45
CA GLY A 146 -5.85 -14.03 14.70
C GLY A 146 -5.13 -12.70 14.91
N THR A 147 -3.80 -12.72 15.13
CA THR A 147 -3.03 -11.52 15.52
C THR A 147 -1.68 -11.42 14.82
N TRP A 148 -1.24 -10.17 14.66
CA TRP A 148 0.11 -9.87 14.20
C TRP A 148 1.14 -10.06 15.33
N ARG A 149 2.34 -10.56 14.96
CA ARG A 149 3.45 -10.76 15.89
C ARG A 149 4.75 -10.15 15.35
N PRO A 150 5.55 -9.50 16.19
CA PRO A 150 6.90 -9.08 15.83
C PRO A 150 7.83 -10.29 15.74
N PHE A 151 8.95 -10.20 14.99
CA PHE A 151 9.97 -11.24 14.96
C PHE A 151 10.61 -11.48 16.34
N TRP A 152 10.73 -10.40 17.12
CA TRP A 152 11.33 -10.42 18.45
C TRP A 152 10.30 -9.89 19.46
N PRO A 153 9.64 -10.76 20.26
CA PRO A 153 8.78 -10.30 21.34
C PRO A 153 9.59 -9.48 22.34
N ALA A 154 8.92 -8.53 23.00
CA ALA A 154 9.53 -7.73 24.05
C ALA A 154 10.04 -8.68 25.16
N GLY A 155 11.36 -8.93 25.22
CA GLY A 155 11.97 -9.92 26.12
C GLY A 155 12.97 -10.86 25.45
N GLY A 156 13.20 -10.75 24.13
CA GLY A 156 14.36 -11.37 23.47
C GLY A 156 14.24 -12.84 23.07
N GLN A 157 13.09 -13.50 23.26
CA GLN A 157 12.87 -14.85 22.75
C GLN A 157 12.21 -14.80 21.37
N ALA A 158 12.79 -15.50 20.39
CA ALA A 158 12.16 -15.68 19.08
C ALA A 158 10.81 -16.38 19.25
N ALA A 159 9.77 -15.87 18.55
CA ALA A 159 8.50 -16.59 18.48
C ALA A 159 8.76 -17.98 17.87
N PRO A 160 8.20 -19.07 18.42
CA PRO A 160 8.32 -20.39 17.83
C PRO A 160 7.74 -20.35 16.42
N VAL A 161 8.54 -20.74 15.43
CA VAL A 161 8.07 -20.96 14.05
C VAL A 161 7.15 -22.17 14.15
N ALA A 162 5.86 -21.98 13.88
CA ALA A 162 4.93 -23.10 13.75
C ALA A 162 5.39 -23.98 12.58
N ALA A 163 5.60 -25.27 12.87
CA ALA A 163 5.98 -26.28 11.90
C ALA A 163 4.80 -26.63 10.97
#